data_fac804d9d0aaed8a39d2429638e8b84c
#
_entry.id   fac804d9d0aaed8a39d2429638e8b84c
#
_cell.length_a   1.000
_cell.length_b   1.000
_cell.length_c   1.000
_cell.angle_alpha   90.00
_cell.angle_beta   90.00
_cell.angle_gamma   90.00
#
_symmetry.space_group_name_H-M   'P 1'
#
loop_
_entity.id
_entity.type
_entity.pdbx_description
1 polymer ?
#
loop_
_entity_poly.entity_id
_entity_poly.type
_entity_poly.pdbx_seq_one_letter_code
_entity_poly.pdbx_strand_id
1 'polypeptide(L)'
;PTLRGKVCSFFSQGDGLAVAAALEDESYPIDELVYDLADLDASFRFCGEDNRWGGRLATACHKLYGNQTIPGYLENGVPPKYGFGAEQVVAGVHKNPLSKHAWVNELLGAGDIDRIIIEWRSTLRQISHAAELDWPRWTALQTIASEIVNETESPTITELPPLEYSQTKRVDHRLILRRH
;
A
#
# COMPACT_ATOMS: atom_id res chain seq x y z
N PRO A 1 9.55 -7.20 -24.21
CA PRO A 1 8.55 -6.69 -23.25
C PRO A 1 8.71 -5.18 -23.08
N THR A 2 7.57 -4.46 -23.04
CA THR A 2 7.54 -3.02 -22.80
C THR A 2 7.97 -2.71 -21.37
N LEU A 3 8.38 -1.45 -21.09
CA LEU A 3 8.67 -1.01 -19.72
C LEU A 3 7.46 -1.20 -18.79
N ARG A 4 6.25 -0.87 -19.27
CA ARG A 4 4.99 -1.16 -18.55
C ARG A 4 4.86 -2.64 -18.18
N GLY A 5 5.07 -3.54 -19.15
CA GLY A 5 4.99 -4.98 -18.92
C GLY A 5 6.02 -5.49 -17.91
N LYS A 6 7.23 -4.91 -17.92
CA LYS A 6 8.27 -5.23 -16.93
C LYS A 6 7.87 -4.79 -15.54
N VAL A 7 7.39 -3.55 -15.37
CA VAL A 7 6.90 -3.07 -14.07
C VAL A 7 5.74 -3.93 -13.58
N CYS A 8 4.77 -4.23 -14.44
CA CYS A 8 3.64 -5.10 -14.06
C CYS A 8 4.10 -6.48 -13.58
N SER A 9 5.19 -7.02 -14.13
CA SER A 9 5.69 -8.34 -13.73
C SER A 9 6.29 -8.39 -12.32
N PHE A 10 6.61 -7.26 -11.72
CA PHE A 10 7.14 -7.19 -10.36
C PHE A 10 6.05 -7.24 -9.29
N PHE A 11 4.79 -7.07 -9.66
CA PHE A 11 3.67 -7.00 -8.72
C PHE A 11 2.65 -8.11 -8.99
N SER A 12 1.89 -8.44 -7.96
CA SER A 12 0.73 -9.30 -8.10
C SER A 12 -0.50 -8.49 -8.48
N GLN A 13 -1.44 -9.11 -9.18
CA GLN A 13 -2.70 -8.49 -9.57
C GLN A 13 -2.51 -7.16 -10.35
N GLY A 14 -3.37 -6.19 -10.11
CA GLY A 14 -3.39 -4.91 -10.82
C GLY A 14 -2.44 -3.83 -10.30
N ASP A 15 -1.72 -4.07 -9.22
CA ASP A 15 -0.89 -3.03 -8.58
C ASP A 15 0.19 -2.50 -9.53
N GLY A 16 0.81 -3.37 -10.29
CA GLY A 16 1.79 -2.99 -11.30
C GLY A 16 1.23 -2.12 -12.42
N LEU A 17 -0.06 -2.27 -12.75
CA LEU A 17 -0.72 -1.39 -13.71
C LEU A 17 -0.85 0.03 -13.18
N ALA A 18 -1.18 0.19 -11.89
CA ALA A 18 -1.26 1.51 -11.26
C ALA A 18 0.12 2.17 -11.17
N VAL A 19 1.14 1.44 -10.74
CA VAL A 19 2.52 1.94 -10.70
C VAL A 19 2.98 2.37 -12.08
N ALA A 20 2.74 1.56 -13.11
CA ALA A 20 3.10 1.88 -14.49
C ALA A 20 2.37 3.14 -14.98
N ALA A 21 1.06 3.29 -14.68
CA ALA A 21 0.29 4.47 -15.06
C ALA A 21 0.86 5.76 -14.46
N ALA A 22 1.24 5.73 -13.17
CA ALA A 22 1.88 6.86 -12.52
C ALA A 22 3.27 7.17 -13.08
N LEU A 23 4.05 6.17 -13.43
CA LEU A 23 5.37 6.35 -14.01
C LEU A 23 5.31 6.90 -15.45
N GLU A 24 4.29 6.55 -16.21
CA GLU A 24 4.08 7.07 -17.57
C GLU A 24 3.55 8.52 -17.57
N ASP A 25 2.94 8.97 -16.50
CA ASP A 25 2.54 10.36 -16.32
C ASP A 25 3.73 11.20 -15.84
N GLU A 26 4.40 11.88 -16.75
CA GLU A 26 5.58 12.69 -16.44
C GLU A 26 5.30 13.82 -15.44
N SER A 27 4.03 14.25 -15.32
CA SER A 27 3.62 15.28 -14.37
C SER A 27 3.44 14.73 -12.94
N TYR A 28 3.45 13.41 -12.76
CA TYR A 28 3.28 12.78 -11.45
C TYR A 28 4.57 12.89 -10.64
N PRO A 29 4.60 13.60 -9.48
CA PRO A 29 5.79 13.68 -8.64
C PRO A 29 6.12 12.33 -8.01
N ILE A 30 7.35 11.87 -8.16
CA ILE A 30 7.78 10.56 -7.62
C ILE A 30 7.82 10.55 -6.09
N ASP A 31 8.17 11.65 -5.46
CA ASP A 31 8.16 11.83 -4.02
C ASP A 31 6.75 11.75 -3.40
N GLU A 32 5.72 12.09 -4.17
CA GLU A 32 4.32 11.89 -3.76
C GLU A 32 3.83 10.48 -4.11
N LEU A 33 4.22 9.95 -5.27
CA LEU A 33 3.87 8.59 -5.69
C LEU A 33 4.22 7.56 -4.61
N VAL A 34 5.37 7.71 -3.98
CA VAL A 34 5.84 6.77 -2.95
C VAL A 34 4.83 6.63 -1.79
N TYR A 35 4.12 7.71 -1.43
CA TYR A 35 3.06 7.66 -0.42
C TYR A 35 1.73 7.19 -0.99
N ASP A 36 1.40 7.59 -2.23
CA ASP A 36 0.16 7.20 -2.89
C ASP A 36 0.07 5.69 -3.12
N LEU A 37 1.21 4.98 -3.10
CA LEU A 37 1.25 3.51 -3.13
C LEU A 37 0.53 2.85 -1.94
N ALA A 38 0.34 3.56 -0.82
CA ALA A 38 -0.46 3.08 0.29
C ALA A 38 -1.93 2.85 -0.09
N ASP A 39 -2.44 3.58 -1.07
CA ASP A 39 -3.81 3.46 -1.54
C ASP A 39 -4.10 2.14 -2.26
N LEU A 40 -3.07 1.43 -2.73
CA LEU A 40 -3.23 0.15 -3.43
C LEU A 40 -3.92 -0.92 -2.58
N ASP A 41 -3.78 -0.87 -1.26
CA ASP A 41 -4.33 -1.84 -0.31
C ASP A 41 -5.38 -1.24 0.66
N ALA A 42 -5.75 0.03 0.46
CA ALA A 42 -6.59 0.77 1.40
C ALA A 42 -8.09 0.40 1.34
N SER A 43 -8.56 -0.06 0.18
CA SER A 43 -9.99 -0.37 -0.03
C SER A 43 -10.87 0.83 0.36
N PHE A 44 -11.95 0.67 1.14
CA PHE A 44 -12.81 1.79 1.60
C PHE A 44 -12.54 2.23 3.04
N ARG A 45 -11.46 1.78 3.64
CA ARG A 45 -11.22 2.04 5.08
C ARG A 45 -10.79 3.47 5.37
N PHE A 46 -10.12 4.12 4.42
CA PHE A 46 -9.47 5.43 4.60
C PHE A 46 -10.21 6.57 3.90
N CYS A 47 -11.12 6.29 2.99
CA CYS A 47 -11.82 7.31 2.21
C CYS A 47 -13.01 7.96 2.96
N GLY A 48 -13.43 7.40 4.10
CA GLY A 48 -14.61 7.89 4.81
C GLY A 48 -15.87 7.85 3.94
N GLU A 49 -16.52 8.99 3.79
CA GLU A 49 -17.68 9.18 2.89
C GLU A 49 -17.28 9.60 1.47
N ASP A 50 -15.99 9.84 1.24
CA ASP A 50 -15.46 10.24 -0.05
C ASP A 50 -15.45 9.07 -1.04
N ASN A 51 -15.31 9.41 -2.31
CA ASN A 51 -15.25 8.41 -3.35
C ASN A 51 -13.97 7.57 -3.21
N ARG A 52 -14.12 6.26 -2.98
CA ARG A 52 -13.04 5.29 -2.91
C ARG A 52 -12.04 5.40 -4.08
N TRP A 53 -12.52 5.75 -5.26
CA TRP A 53 -11.71 5.87 -6.48
C TRP A 53 -11.17 7.28 -6.72
N GLY A 54 -11.12 8.11 -5.69
CA GLY A 54 -10.47 9.42 -5.73
C GLY A 54 -8.95 9.32 -5.65
N GLY A 55 -8.31 10.48 -5.65
CA GLY A 55 -6.86 10.61 -5.51
C GLY A 55 -6.10 10.63 -6.82
N ARG A 56 -4.82 11.02 -6.72
CA ARG A 56 -3.95 11.22 -7.88
C ARG A 56 -3.63 9.91 -8.61
N LEU A 57 -3.42 8.83 -7.86
CA LEU A 57 -3.09 7.53 -8.45
C LEU A 57 -4.28 6.98 -9.25
N ALA A 58 -5.51 7.10 -8.76
CA ALA A 58 -6.71 6.76 -9.51
C ALA A 58 -6.86 7.62 -10.76
N THR A 59 -6.58 8.91 -10.68
CA THR A 59 -6.61 9.82 -11.83
C THR A 59 -5.63 9.36 -12.92
N ALA A 60 -4.40 9.00 -12.56
CA ALA A 60 -3.42 8.45 -13.50
C ALA A 60 -3.90 7.13 -14.13
N CYS A 61 -4.48 6.24 -13.34
CA CYS A 61 -5.07 5.00 -13.84
C CYS A 61 -6.23 5.25 -14.81
N HIS A 62 -7.16 6.13 -14.46
CA HIS A 62 -8.31 6.46 -15.32
C HIS A 62 -7.90 7.12 -16.63
N LYS A 63 -6.84 7.94 -16.61
CA LYS A 63 -6.29 8.57 -17.81
C LYS A 63 -5.74 7.51 -18.79
N LEU A 64 -5.17 6.44 -18.29
CA LEU A 64 -4.53 5.42 -19.11
C LEU A 64 -5.47 4.26 -19.46
N TYR A 65 -6.30 3.82 -18.50
CA TYR A 65 -7.14 2.62 -18.62
C TYR A 65 -8.65 2.93 -18.74
N GLY A 66 -9.06 4.19 -18.55
CA GLY A 66 -10.47 4.55 -18.44
C GLY A 66 -11.14 3.86 -17.24
N ASN A 67 -12.41 3.50 -17.38
CA ASN A 67 -13.19 2.79 -16.35
C ASN A 67 -13.27 1.28 -16.61
N GLN A 68 -12.24 0.70 -17.21
CA GLN A 68 -12.24 -0.73 -17.54
C GLN A 68 -12.27 -1.59 -16.29
N THR A 69 -12.97 -2.70 -16.38
CA THR A 69 -12.93 -3.78 -15.38
C THR A 69 -12.34 -5.01 -16.05
N ILE A 70 -11.20 -5.46 -15.52
CA ILE A 70 -10.51 -6.67 -15.94
C ILE A 70 -10.41 -7.56 -14.71
N PRO A 71 -11.11 -8.71 -14.65
CA PRO A 71 -11.15 -9.55 -13.46
C PRO A 71 -9.75 -9.86 -12.91
N GLY A 72 -9.54 -9.60 -11.63
CA GLY A 72 -8.28 -9.80 -10.93
C GLY A 72 -7.21 -8.72 -11.13
N TYR A 73 -7.41 -7.77 -12.05
CA TYR A 73 -6.44 -6.72 -12.35
C TYR A 73 -6.97 -5.30 -12.17
N LEU A 74 -8.13 -5.01 -12.71
CA LEU A 74 -8.76 -3.68 -12.63
C LEU A 74 -10.23 -3.81 -12.28
N GLU A 75 -10.66 -2.92 -11.41
CA GLU A 75 -12.06 -2.65 -11.08
C GLU A 75 -12.31 -1.16 -11.27
N ASN A 76 -13.14 -0.80 -12.25
CA ASN A 76 -13.40 0.61 -12.58
C ASN A 76 -12.10 1.41 -12.86
N GLY A 77 -11.14 0.80 -13.56
CA GLY A 77 -9.89 1.42 -13.98
C GLY A 77 -8.75 1.42 -12.97
N VAL A 78 -8.98 0.98 -11.73
CA VAL A 78 -7.99 0.93 -10.65
C VAL A 78 -7.82 -0.51 -10.13
N PRO A 79 -6.72 -0.84 -9.43
CA PRO A 79 -6.58 -2.16 -8.81
C PRO A 79 -7.73 -2.50 -7.86
N PRO A 80 -8.10 -3.79 -7.71
CA PRO A 80 -9.31 -4.17 -6.94
C PRO A 80 -9.33 -3.75 -5.48
N LYS A 81 -8.14 -3.64 -4.84
CA LYS A 81 -8.01 -3.23 -3.44
C LYS A 81 -7.73 -1.73 -3.28
N TYR A 82 -7.72 -0.99 -4.36
CA TYR A 82 -7.46 0.45 -4.32
C TYR A 82 -8.50 1.17 -3.46
N GLY A 83 -8.04 2.17 -2.72
CA GLY A 83 -8.90 3.11 -2.00
C GLY A 83 -8.15 4.36 -1.62
N PHE A 84 -8.79 5.51 -1.77
CA PHE A 84 -8.25 6.82 -1.47
C PHE A 84 -8.12 7.07 0.04
N GLY A 85 -7.13 7.86 0.43
CA GLY A 85 -7.00 8.43 1.77
C GLY A 85 -5.87 7.84 2.62
N ALA A 86 -5.38 6.64 2.32
CA ALA A 86 -4.28 6.02 3.07
C ALA A 86 -2.97 6.78 2.92
N GLU A 87 -2.73 7.40 1.76
CA GLU A 87 -1.53 8.19 1.49
C GLU A 87 -1.32 9.32 2.48
N GLN A 88 -2.39 9.99 2.91
CA GLN A 88 -2.33 11.09 3.87
C GLN A 88 -1.93 10.59 5.25
N VAL A 89 -2.52 9.49 5.69
CA VAL A 89 -2.24 8.88 6.99
C VAL A 89 -0.79 8.38 7.03
N VAL A 90 -0.37 7.66 6.01
CA VAL A 90 0.99 7.10 5.93
C VAL A 90 2.04 8.22 5.86
N ALA A 91 1.82 9.25 5.04
CA ALA A 91 2.71 10.40 4.98
C ALA A 91 2.78 11.15 6.30
N GLY A 92 1.64 11.36 6.97
CA GLY A 92 1.57 12.03 8.26
C GLY A 92 2.32 11.26 9.35
N VAL A 93 2.11 9.96 9.45
CA VAL A 93 2.78 9.09 10.43
C VAL A 93 4.28 8.96 10.13
N HIS A 94 4.68 8.88 8.87
CA HIS A 94 6.09 8.85 8.48
C HIS A 94 6.83 10.13 8.88
N LYS A 95 6.21 11.29 8.66
CA LYS A 95 6.79 12.60 9.06
C LYS A 95 6.84 12.78 10.58
N ASN A 96 5.83 12.31 11.29
CA ASN A 96 5.73 12.38 12.74
C ASN A 96 5.08 11.11 13.29
N PRO A 97 5.88 10.10 13.71
CA PRO A 97 5.34 8.85 14.26
C PRO A 97 4.42 9.03 15.47
N LEU A 98 4.59 10.10 16.24
CA LEU A 98 3.74 10.43 17.39
C LEU A 98 2.33 10.88 16.97
N SER A 99 2.12 11.26 15.72
CA SER A 99 0.81 11.68 15.19
C SER A 99 -0.15 10.52 14.93
N LYS A 100 0.28 9.26 15.04
CA LYS A 100 -0.53 8.07 14.73
C LYS A 100 -1.89 8.11 15.43
N HIS A 101 -1.92 8.43 16.72
CA HIS A 101 -3.16 8.46 17.49
C HIS A 101 -4.11 9.59 17.08
N ALA A 102 -3.61 10.66 16.47
CA ALA A 102 -4.43 11.76 15.95
C ALA A 102 -5.24 11.35 14.70
N TRP A 103 -4.83 10.30 13.98
CA TRP A 103 -5.53 9.77 12.83
C TRP A 103 -6.63 8.77 13.19
N VAL A 104 -6.65 8.28 14.42
CA VAL A 104 -7.66 7.31 14.88
C VAL A 104 -9.02 8.01 15.03
N ASN A 105 -10.07 7.38 14.50
CA ASN A 105 -11.44 7.85 14.60
C ASN A 105 -12.41 6.66 14.71
N GLU A 106 -13.72 6.91 14.68
CA GLU A 106 -14.74 5.86 14.79
C GLU A 106 -14.67 4.81 13.67
N LEU A 107 -14.18 5.17 12.49
CA LEU A 107 -14.08 4.29 11.32
C LEU A 107 -12.68 3.70 11.13
N LEU A 108 -11.65 4.34 11.69
CA LEU A 108 -10.25 4.01 11.49
C LEU A 108 -9.55 3.77 12.82
N GLY A 109 -9.25 2.52 13.13
CA GLY A 109 -8.54 2.11 14.33
C GLY A 109 -7.01 2.17 14.19
N ALA A 110 -6.31 2.18 15.32
CA ALA A 110 -4.84 2.13 15.33
C ALA A 110 -4.28 0.88 14.62
N GLY A 111 -4.97 -0.26 14.73
CA GLY A 111 -4.61 -1.49 14.04
C GLY A 111 -4.74 -1.39 12.51
N ASP A 112 -5.70 -0.63 12.00
CA ASP A 112 -5.84 -0.38 10.57
C ASP A 112 -4.68 0.47 10.04
N ILE A 113 -4.23 1.45 10.82
CA ILE A 113 -3.08 2.29 10.49
C ILE A 113 -1.79 1.46 10.47
N ASP A 114 -1.57 0.62 11.47
CA ASP A 114 -0.41 -0.27 11.51
C ASP A 114 -0.39 -1.22 10.33
N ARG A 115 -1.52 -1.80 10.00
CA ARG A 115 -1.67 -2.71 8.88
C ARG A 115 -1.32 -2.04 7.55
N ILE A 116 -1.85 -0.86 7.28
CA ILE A 116 -1.57 -0.16 6.03
C ILE A 116 -0.10 0.25 5.93
N ILE A 117 0.54 0.64 7.02
CA ILE A 117 1.97 0.94 7.06
C ILE A 117 2.80 -0.31 6.76
N ILE A 118 2.44 -1.47 7.31
CA ILE A 118 3.12 -2.74 7.03
C ILE A 118 3.00 -3.10 5.55
N GLU A 119 1.81 -3.02 4.98
CA GLU A 119 1.56 -3.32 3.56
C GLU A 119 2.29 -2.32 2.65
N TRP A 120 2.24 -1.03 2.96
CA TRP A 120 2.98 -0.01 2.24
C TRP A 120 4.49 -0.26 2.25
N ARG A 121 5.08 -0.52 3.42
CA ARG A 121 6.51 -0.85 3.52
C ARG A 121 6.87 -2.13 2.76
N SER A 122 5.98 -3.11 2.74
CA SER A 122 6.16 -4.33 1.95
C SER A 122 6.23 -4.01 0.45
N THR A 123 5.35 -3.14 -0.04
CA THR A 123 5.36 -2.66 -1.43
C THR A 123 6.65 -1.89 -1.75
N LEU A 124 7.08 -0.99 -0.85
CA LEU A 124 8.35 -0.25 -1.04
C LEU A 124 9.56 -1.19 -1.06
N ARG A 125 9.57 -2.20 -0.21
CA ARG A 125 10.63 -3.22 -0.21
C ARG A 125 10.65 -4.00 -1.53
N GLN A 126 9.49 -4.38 -2.03
CA GLN A 126 9.36 -5.06 -3.31
C GLN A 126 9.91 -4.20 -4.47
N ILE A 127 9.60 -2.92 -4.49
CA ILE A 127 10.12 -1.96 -5.47
C ILE A 127 11.64 -1.83 -5.34
N SER A 128 12.16 -1.67 -4.12
CA SER A 128 13.60 -1.50 -3.87
C SER A 128 14.46 -2.70 -4.27
N HIS A 129 13.88 -3.91 -4.24
CA HIS A 129 14.56 -5.15 -4.63
C HIS A 129 14.24 -5.63 -6.05
N ALA A 130 13.34 -4.96 -6.75
CA ALA A 130 13.01 -5.30 -8.13
C ALA A 130 14.18 -5.01 -9.08
N ALA A 131 14.18 -5.64 -10.24
CA ALA A 131 15.20 -5.43 -11.23
C ALA A 131 15.28 -3.97 -11.69
N GLU A 132 16.47 -3.50 -11.97
CA GLU A 132 16.71 -2.20 -12.59
C GLU A 132 16.12 -2.19 -14.02
N LEU A 133 15.54 -1.07 -14.38
CA LEU A 133 15.04 -0.82 -15.73
C LEU A 133 15.68 0.45 -16.28
N ASP A 134 15.86 0.49 -17.58
CA ASP A 134 16.25 1.73 -18.29
C ASP A 134 15.07 2.71 -18.35
N TRP A 135 14.68 3.19 -17.17
CA TRP A 135 13.59 4.10 -16.95
C TRP A 135 13.90 5.01 -15.75
N PRO A 136 14.30 6.28 -15.98
CA PRO A 136 14.74 7.18 -14.90
C PRO A 136 13.72 7.36 -13.79
N ARG A 137 12.43 7.40 -14.10
CA ARG A 137 11.35 7.54 -13.11
C ARG A 137 11.22 6.28 -12.24
N TRP A 138 11.42 5.10 -12.81
CA TRP A 138 11.49 3.86 -12.03
C TRP A 138 12.67 3.85 -11.09
N THR A 139 13.84 4.23 -11.57
CA THR A 139 15.06 4.35 -10.75
C THR A 139 14.87 5.34 -9.60
N ALA A 140 14.26 6.49 -9.86
CA ALA A 140 13.95 7.48 -8.83
C ALA A 140 12.99 6.91 -7.76
N LEU A 141 11.95 6.18 -8.17
CA LEU A 141 11.04 5.50 -7.25
C LEU A 141 11.76 4.45 -6.40
N GLN A 142 12.62 3.63 -7.01
CA GLN A 142 13.43 2.63 -6.29
C GLN A 142 14.35 3.28 -5.24
N THR A 143 14.96 4.40 -5.57
CA THR A 143 15.85 5.14 -4.67
C THR A 143 15.09 5.64 -3.44
N ILE A 144 13.96 6.32 -3.63
CA ILE A 144 13.14 6.83 -2.52
C ILE A 144 12.56 5.68 -1.68
N ALA A 145 12.08 4.62 -2.33
CA ALA A 145 11.56 3.44 -1.64
C ALA A 145 12.64 2.78 -0.76
N SER A 146 13.87 2.65 -1.27
CA SER A 146 15.00 2.10 -0.53
C SER A 146 15.38 2.96 0.68
N GLU A 147 15.42 4.27 0.52
CA GLU A 147 15.70 5.22 1.62
C GLU A 147 14.65 5.08 2.73
N ILE A 148 13.36 5.09 2.40
CA ILE A 148 12.29 4.95 3.40
C ILE A 148 12.35 3.60 4.11
N VAL A 149 12.57 2.50 3.39
CA VAL A 149 12.69 1.16 4.00
C VAL A 149 13.87 1.10 4.97
N ASN A 150 14.99 1.73 4.63
CA ASN A 150 16.18 1.74 5.49
C ASN A 150 16.04 2.64 6.72
N GLU A 151 15.26 3.72 6.62
CA GLU A 151 15.04 4.70 7.70
C GLU A 151 13.92 4.31 8.66
N THR A 152 13.06 3.34 8.28
CA THR A 152 11.86 2.97 9.04
C THR A 152 11.87 1.51 9.44
N GLU A 153 11.10 1.19 10.49
CA GLU A 153 10.81 -0.17 10.92
C GLU A 153 9.32 -0.47 10.75
N SER A 154 8.99 -1.75 10.57
CA SER A 154 7.59 -2.15 10.59
C SER A 154 7.01 -1.95 11.97
N PRO A 155 5.78 -1.43 12.09
CA PRO A 155 5.09 -1.38 13.38
C PRO A 155 5.05 -2.78 13.98
N THR A 156 5.46 -2.89 15.22
CA THR A 156 5.19 -4.07 16.01
C THR A 156 3.78 -3.97 16.55
N ILE A 157 2.94 -4.98 16.33
CA ILE A 157 1.59 -5.07 16.91
C ILE A 157 1.74 -5.41 18.40
N THR A 158 2.40 -4.55 19.16
CA THR A 158 2.70 -4.78 20.57
C THR A 158 1.72 -4.11 21.52
N GLU A 159 0.74 -3.36 21.01
CA GLU A 159 -0.32 -2.75 21.84
C GLU A 159 -1.53 -3.67 22.07
N LEU A 160 -1.43 -4.94 21.66
CA LEU A 160 -2.35 -5.91 22.19
C LEU A 160 -1.98 -6.16 23.66
N PRO A 161 -2.93 -6.01 24.59
CA PRO A 161 -2.68 -6.41 25.95
C PRO A 161 -2.17 -7.85 25.97
N PRO A 162 -1.25 -8.22 26.85
CA PRO A 162 -0.73 -9.58 26.92
C PRO A 162 -1.91 -10.54 26.98
N LEU A 163 -1.89 -11.54 26.08
CA LEU A 163 -2.95 -12.52 26.01
C LEU A 163 -3.15 -13.14 27.39
N GLU A 164 -4.37 -13.12 27.92
CA GLU A 164 -4.70 -13.81 29.14
C GLU A 164 -4.39 -15.32 28.99
N TYR A 165 -4.02 -15.97 30.09
CA TYR A 165 -3.69 -17.41 30.09
C TYR A 165 -4.75 -18.26 29.41
N SER A 166 -6.03 -17.93 29.54
CA SER A 166 -7.16 -18.58 28.88
C SER A 166 -7.09 -18.47 27.34
N GLN A 167 -6.60 -17.36 26.80
CA GLN A 167 -6.44 -17.11 25.37
C GLN A 167 -5.23 -17.84 24.79
N THR A 168 -4.14 -17.89 25.54
CA THR A 168 -2.93 -18.67 25.19
C THR A 168 -3.24 -20.16 25.11
N LYS A 169 -4.03 -20.67 26.06
CA LYS A 169 -4.44 -22.08 26.12
C LYS A 169 -5.30 -22.47 24.88
N ARG A 170 -6.15 -21.58 24.40
CA ARG A 170 -6.94 -21.80 23.17
C ARG A 170 -6.08 -21.86 21.91
N VAL A 171 -5.04 -21.05 21.85
CA VAL A 171 -4.09 -21.04 20.72
C VAL A 171 -3.33 -22.36 20.68
N ASP A 172 -2.87 -22.86 21.83
CA ASP A 172 -2.16 -24.14 21.93
C ASP A 172 -3.04 -25.31 21.50
N HIS A 173 -4.30 -25.33 21.89
CA HIS A 173 -5.25 -26.36 21.45
C HIS A 173 -5.50 -26.34 19.94
N ARG A 174 -5.54 -25.18 19.30
CA ARG A 174 -5.69 -25.06 17.84
C ARG A 174 -4.45 -25.55 17.09
N LEU A 175 -3.28 -25.34 17.63
CA LEU A 175 -2.02 -25.83 17.05
C LEU A 175 -1.90 -27.35 17.17
N ILE A 176 -2.37 -27.96 18.26
CA ILE A 176 -2.38 -29.39 18.47
C ILE A 176 -3.36 -30.11 17.52
N LEU A 177 -4.54 -29.50 17.29
CA LEU A 177 -5.55 -30.05 16.36
C LEU A 177 -5.15 -29.98 14.88
N ARG A 178 -4.17 -29.17 14.52
CA ARG A 178 -3.64 -29.07 13.13
C ARG A 178 -2.51 -30.07 12.84
N ARG A 179 -2.07 -30.87 13.82
CA ARG A 179 -1.00 -31.86 13.65
C ARG A 179 -1.53 -33.29 13.42
N HIS A 180 -2.84 -33.44 13.24
CA HIS A 180 -3.46 -34.71 12.89
C HIS A 180 -3.92 -34.71 11.41
#